data_6da3272f520f310a5210833394e572c2
#
_entry.id   6da3272f520f310a5210833394e572c2
#
_cell.length_a   1.000
_cell.length_b   1.000
_cell.length_c   1.000
_cell.angle_alpha   90.00
_cell.angle_beta   90.00
_cell.angle_gamma   90.00
#
_symmetry.space_group_name_H-M   'P 1'
#
loop_
_entity.id
_entity.type
_entity.pdbx_description
1 polymer ?
#
loop_
_entity_poly.entity_id
_entity_poly.type
_entity_poly.pdbx_seq_one_letter_code
_entity_poly.pdbx_strand_id
1 'polypeptide(L)'
;MNAQEANFDGLVGPTHNYAGLSFGNVASLNNEKSAANPKAAAKQGLRKMKQLADLGFAQGVLPPQERPSLRLLRELGFSGKDADVIAKAAKQAPELLAAASSASAMWTANAATVSPSADTGDGRVHFTPANLCSKLHRAIEHESTRRTLSTLFADPMRFVVHEALTGTPALGDEGAANHTRFCAQYGQPGVEFFVYGRSEYRRGPEPKRFPARQTFEASRAVAHRHGLREDATVYAQQDPDVIDAGVFHNDVISVGNRDTLFTHERAFVNKQAVYDTLTAALDARGAHLNVIEVPDAAVSVSDAVTSYLFNSQLLSRADGSQVLVVPQECRENANVAAYLDSLAAGHGPIRDVLVFDLRESMKNGGGPACLRLRVVLNDAERAAVTSNVWINDTLFASLDAWIEKHYRDRLAPDDLADPALLDESRTALDELTQILRVGSLYDFQR
;
A
#
# COMPACT_ATOMS: atom_id res chain seq x y z
N MET A 1 6.08 1.38 -26.98
CA MET A 1 5.23 2.41 -26.36
C MET A 1 5.97 2.95 -25.15
N ASN A 2 5.95 4.26 -24.97
CA ASN A 2 6.51 4.85 -23.76
C ASN A 2 5.58 4.52 -22.58
N ALA A 3 6.12 3.90 -21.53
CA ALA A 3 5.37 3.57 -20.32
C ALA A 3 6.21 3.95 -19.11
N GLN A 4 5.53 4.33 -18.03
CA GLN A 4 6.18 4.69 -16.77
C GLN A 4 5.40 4.13 -15.59
N GLU A 5 6.09 3.96 -14.48
CA GLU A 5 5.44 3.68 -13.21
C GLU A 5 4.84 4.96 -12.64
N ALA A 6 3.55 4.93 -12.35
CA ALA A 6 2.86 5.95 -11.58
C ALA A 6 2.63 5.43 -10.15
N ASN A 7 2.87 6.29 -9.17
CA ASN A 7 2.64 6.00 -7.77
C ASN A 7 1.39 6.74 -7.30
N PHE A 8 0.35 5.99 -6.93
CA PHE A 8 -0.89 6.57 -6.40
C PHE A 8 -0.88 6.45 -4.88
N ASP A 9 -0.63 7.57 -4.21
CA ASP A 9 -0.62 7.60 -2.75
C ASP A 9 -2.02 7.76 -2.18
N GLY A 10 -2.30 7.06 -1.10
CA GLY A 10 -3.51 7.26 -0.32
C GLY A 10 -3.46 8.59 0.44
N LEU A 11 -4.41 9.48 0.18
CA LEU A 11 -4.56 10.68 0.98
C LEU A 11 -5.07 10.30 2.37
N VAL A 12 -4.39 10.76 3.40
CA VAL A 12 -4.81 10.53 4.78
C VAL A 12 -6.16 11.18 5.04
N GLY A 13 -7.12 10.45 5.59
CA GLY A 13 -8.47 10.94 5.85
C GLY A 13 -8.57 11.87 7.07
N PRO A 14 -9.63 12.71 7.17
CA PRO A 14 -9.83 13.65 8.27
C PRO A 14 -10.04 13.00 9.63
N THR A 15 -10.37 11.70 9.65
CA THR A 15 -10.58 10.90 10.87
C THR A 15 -9.38 10.02 11.22
N HIS A 16 -8.16 10.36 10.73
CA HIS A 16 -6.95 9.60 11.02
C HIS A 16 -6.72 9.46 12.52
N ASN A 17 -6.50 8.21 12.96
CA ASN A 17 -6.35 7.85 14.37
C ASN A 17 -5.43 6.65 14.55
N TYR A 18 -4.99 6.41 15.77
CA TYR A 18 -4.15 5.28 16.17
C TYR A 18 -4.96 4.28 17.00
N ALA A 19 -5.59 3.31 16.34
CA ALA A 19 -6.45 2.35 17.02
C ALA A 19 -5.73 1.08 17.51
N GLY A 20 -4.47 0.84 17.12
CA GLY A 20 -3.69 -0.33 17.58
C GLY A 20 -4.25 -1.69 17.15
N LEU A 21 -5.04 -1.76 16.08
CA LEU A 21 -5.83 -2.95 15.70
C LEU A 21 -5.01 -4.03 14.95
N SER A 22 -3.78 -3.74 14.56
CA SER A 22 -2.99 -4.63 13.73
C SER A 22 -2.05 -5.51 14.54
N PHE A 23 -2.56 -6.62 15.08
CA PHE A 23 -1.73 -7.64 15.73
C PHE A 23 -0.62 -8.11 14.75
N GLY A 24 0.64 -8.04 15.20
CA GLY A 24 1.84 -8.29 14.40
C GLY A 24 2.50 -7.03 13.82
N ASN A 25 1.84 -5.87 13.84
CA ASN A 25 2.44 -4.58 13.51
C ASN A 25 2.84 -3.86 14.82
N VAL A 26 4.12 -3.95 15.17
CA VAL A 26 4.64 -3.46 16.46
C VAL A 26 4.48 -1.95 16.60
N ALA A 27 4.70 -1.18 15.54
CA ALA A 27 4.57 0.27 15.56
C ALA A 27 3.12 0.71 15.84
N SER A 28 2.15 0.07 15.19
CA SER A 28 0.72 0.32 15.43
C SER A 28 0.32 0.03 16.87
N LEU A 29 0.77 -1.11 17.41
CA LEU A 29 0.46 -1.51 18.80
C LEU A 29 1.05 -0.55 19.85
N ASN A 30 2.26 -0.07 19.64
CA ASN A 30 2.96 0.82 20.58
C ASN A 30 2.30 2.21 20.68
N ASN A 31 1.52 2.60 19.68
CA ASN A 31 0.84 3.91 19.64
C ASN A 31 -0.68 3.82 19.92
N GLU A 32 -1.19 2.64 20.29
CA GLU A 32 -2.59 2.46 20.67
C GLU A 32 -3.01 3.51 21.69
N LYS A 33 -4.20 4.11 21.48
CA LYS A 33 -4.79 5.14 22.35
C LYS A 33 -4.05 6.49 22.42
N SER A 34 -2.99 6.70 21.63
CA SER A 34 -2.37 8.01 21.50
C SER A 34 -3.29 8.94 20.71
N ALA A 35 -3.26 10.24 21.04
CA ALA A 35 -3.91 11.25 20.21
C ALA A 35 -3.17 11.38 18.87
N ALA A 36 -3.92 11.38 17.78
CA ALA A 36 -3.39 11.60 16.43
C ALA A 36 -3.43 13.07 16.04
N ASN A 37 -2.68 13.42 15.01
CA ASN A 37 -2.78 14.71 14.32
C ASN A 37 -3.12 14.47 12.84
N PRO A 38 -4.42 14.39 12.46
CA PRO A 38 -4.84 14.14 11.10
C PRO A 38 -4.28 15.15 10.09
N LYS A 39 -4.26 16.44 10.46
CA LYS A 39 -3.72 17.53 9.63
C LYS A 39 -2.25 17.31 9.31
N ALA A 40 -1.43 17.02 10.32
CA ALA A 40 0.00 16.76 10.13
C ALA A 40 0.24 15.52 9.26
N ALA A 41 -0.50 14.44 9.52
CA ALA A 41 -0.40 13.20 8.76
C ALA A 41 -0.71 13.41 7.27
N ALA A 42 -1.80 14.12 6.97
CA ALA A 42 -2.19 14.43 5.60
C ALA A 42 -1.17 15.34 4.89
N LYS A 43 -0.67 16.37 5.59
CA LYS A 43 0.35 17.28 5.03
C LYS A 43 1.70 16.59 4.81
N GLN A 44 2.13 15.67 5.68
CA GLN A 44 3.35 14.87 5.47
C GLN A 44 3.26 14.03 4.20
N GLY A 45 2.16 13.29 4.02
CA GLY A 45 1.92 12.50 2.81
C GLY A 45 1.84 13.36 1.55
N LEU A 46 1.09 14.48 1.60
CA LEU A 46 0.94 15.38 0.45
C LEU A 46 2.26 16.04 0.03
N ARG A 47 3.11 16.44 0.98
CA ARG A 47 4.45 16.97 0.69
C ARG A 47 5.34 15.92 0.02
N LYS A 48 5.31 14.66 0.49
CA LYS A 48 6.03 13.56 -0.17
C LYS A 48 5.59 13.42 -1.63
N MET A 49 4.28 13.36 -1.89
CA MET A 49 3.74 13.29 -3.25
C MET A 49 4.24 14.44 -4.12
N LYS A 50 4.19 15.67 -3.61
CA LYS A 50 4.63 16.87 -4.35
C LYS A 50 6.13 16.82 -4.68
N GLN A 51 6.96 16.48 -3.70
CA GLN A 51 8.42 16.42 -3.91
C GLN A 51 8.79 15.33 -4.93
N LEU A 52 8.13 14.18 -4.92
CA LEU A 52 8.35 13.14 -5.93
C LEU A 52 7.88 13.60 -7.33
N ALA A 53 6.75 14.30 -7.42
CA ALA A 53 6.29 14.89 -8.68
C ALA A 53 7.27 15.94 -9.22
N ASP A 54 7.84 16.78 -8.36
CA ASP A 54 8.86 17.79 -8.73
C ASP A 54 10.16 17.17 -9.23
N LEU A 55 10.49 15.97 -8.75
CA LEU A 55 11.62 15.18 -9.24
C LEU A 55 11.32 14.44 -10.56
N GLY A 56 10.12 14.61 -11.13
CA GLY A 56 9.72 14.04 -12.42
C GLY A 56 9.09 12.65 -12.34
N PHE A 57 8.82 12.11 -11.14
CA PHE A 57 8.09 10.87 -11.00
C PHE A 57 6.58 11.08 -11.20
N ALA A 58 5.93 10.15 -11.90
CA ALA A 58 4.49 10.21 -12.07
C ALA A 58 3.80 9.92 -10.72
N GLN A 59 3.15 10.93 -10.16
CA GLN A 59 2.53 10.87 -8.84
C GLN A 59 1.04 11.17 -8.94
N GLY A 60 0.24 10.22 -8.50
CA GLY A 60 -1.21 10.35 -8.37
C GLY A 60 -1.64 10.34 -6.90
N VAL A 61 -2.90 10.69 -6.66
CA VAL A 61 -3.54 10.64 -5.35
C VAL A 61 -4.81 9.81 -5.38
N LEU A 62 -5.01 8.96 -4.36
CA LEU A 62 -6.26 8.25 -4.10
C LEU A 62 -7.00 8.92 -2.95
N PRO A 63 -8.31 9.19 -3.10
CA PRO A 63 -9.13 9.78 -2.03
C PRO A 63 -9.25 8.83 -0.84
N PRO A 64 -9.34 9.35 0.40
CA PRO A 64 -9.56 8.54 1.59
C PRO A 64 -10.95 7.92 1.59
N GLN A 65 -11.13 6.85 2.37
CA GLN A 65 -12.43 6.24 2.58
C GLN A 65 -13.19 6.94 3.72
N GLU A 66 -14.54 6.96 3.62
CA GLU A 66 -15.41 7.45 4.70
C GLU A 66 -15.20 6.62 5.98
N ARG A 67 -15.01 7.30 7.11
CA ARG A 67 -14.93 6.71 8.45
C ARG A 67 -15.68 7.58 9.47
N PRO A 68 -16.34 6.98 10.45
CA PRO A 68 -16.50 5.52 10.64
C PRO A 68 -17.33 4.87 9.52
N SER A 69 -17.10 3.58 9.29
CA SER A 69 -17.94 2.78 8.38
C SER A 69 -19.29 2.51 9.01
N LEU A 70 -20.28 3.35 8.71
CA LEU A 70 -21.65 3.14 9.20
C LEU A 70 -22.28 1.87 8.64
N ARG A 71 -21.87 1.46 7.43
CA ARG A 71 -22.30 0.20 6.84
C ARG A 71 -21.93 -0.96 7.76
N LEU A 72 -20.66 -1.06 8.17
CA LEU A 72 -20.23 -2.10 9.12
C LEU A 72 -21.04 -2.07 10.41
N LEU A 73 -21.20 -0.89 11.03
CA LEU A 73 -21.94 -0.79 12.29
C LEU A 73 -23.40 -1.24 12.14
N ARG A 74 -24.04 -0.93 11.01
CA ARG A 74 -25.40 -1.40 10.72
C ARG A 74 -25.48 -2.89 10.47
N GLU A 75 -24.53 -3.47 9.75
CA GLU A 75 -24.40 -4.93 9.56
C GLU A 75 -24.25 -5.67 10.90
N LEU A 76 -23.59 -5.02 11.88
CA LEU A 76 -23.42 -5.53 13.24
C LEU A 76 -24.64 -5.29 14.14
N GLY A 77 -25.74 -4.77 13.60
CA GLY A 77 -27.03 -4.63 14.29
C GLY A 77 -27.29 -3.27 14.95
N PHE A 78 -26.38 -2.30 14.85
CA PHE A 78 -26.65 -0.94 15.33
C PHE A 78 -27.60 -0.22 14.37
N SER A 79 -28.70 0.33 14.92
CA SER A 79 -29.80 0.92 14.16
C SER A 79 -30.19 2.31 14.64
N GLY A 80 -30.84 3.09 13.78
CA GLY A 80 -31.27 4.45 14.03
C GLY A 80 -30.67 5.44 13.05
N LYS A 81 -30.71 6.73 13.38
CA LYS A 81 -29.98 7.77 12.66
C LYS A 81 -28.47 7.56 12.84
N ASP A 82 -27.66 8.15 11.97
CA ASP A 82 -26.21 7.99 12.00
C ASP A 82 -25.59 8.31 13.37
N ALA A 83 -26.04 9.42 13.99
CA ALA A 83 -25.63 9.79 15.35
C ALA A 83 -26.00 8.72 16.40
N ASP A 84 -27.20 8.11 16.28
CA ASP A 84 -27.63 7.06 17.20
C ASP A 84 -26.78 5.79 17.04
N VAL A 85 -26.43 5.44 15.80
CA VAL A 85 -25.57 4.29 15.49
C VAL A 85 -24.19 4.47 16.13
N ILE A 86 -23.57 5.63 15.97
CA ILE A 86 -22.27 5.95 16.57
C ILE A 86 -22.37 5.92 18.10
N ALA A 87 -23.34 6.61 18.70
CA ALA A 87 -23.51 6.68 20.14
C ALA A 87 -23.77 5.29 20.78
N LYS A 88 -24.60 4.45 20.12
CA LYS A 88 -24.85 3.07 20.58
C LYS A 88 -23.59 2.22 20.49
N ALA A 89 -22.85 2.28 19.35
CA ALA A 89 -21.61 1.55 19.18
C ALA A 89 -20.56 1.98 20.21
N ALA A 90 -20.38 3.29 20.42
CA ALA A 90 -19.45 3.82 21.43
C ALA A 90 -19.76 3.30 22.85
N LYS A 91 -21.05 3.18 23.19
CA LYS A 91 -21.47 2.73 24.52
C LYS A 91 -21.43 1.22 24.68
N GLN A 92 -21.83 0.45 23.68
CA GLN A 92 -22.09 -0.99 23.78
C GLN A 92 -20.89 -1.84 23.28
N ALA A 93 -20.12 -1.34 22.33
CA ALA A 93 -19.01 -2.06 21.69
C ALA A 93 -17.97 -1.07 21.13
N PRO A 94 -17.23 -0.35 22.00
CA PRO A 94 -16.24 0.65 21.58
C PRO A 94 -15.15 0.07 20.68
N GLU A 95 -14.81 -1.22 20.82
CA GLU A 95 -13.89 -1.94 19.96
C GLU A 95 -14.40 -2.07 18.51
N LEU A 96 -15.72 -2.20 18.31
CA LEU A 96 -16.31 -2.23 16.97
C LEU A 96 -16.37 -0.83 16.36
N LEU A 97 -16.59 0.20 17.15
CA LEU A 97 -16.48 1.58 16.68
C LEU A 97 -15.04 1.90 16.27
N ALA A 98 -14.05 1.48 17.06
CA ALA A 98 -12.63 1.64 16.71
C ALA A 98 -12.31 0.91 15.40
N ALA A 99 -12.80 -0.32 15.20
CA ALA A 99 -12.63 -1.05 13.96
C ALA A 99 -13.28 -0.34 12.77
N ALA A 100 -14.51 0.16 12.92
CA ALA A 100 -15.24 0.91 11.90
C ALA A 100 -14.56 2.25 11.56
N SER A 101 -13.78 2.81 12.49
CA SER A 101 -13.07 4.10 12.35
C SER A 101 -11.62 3.97 11.91
N SER A 102 -11.15 2.75 11.62
CA SER A 102 -9.74 2.50 11.26
C SER A 102 -9.27 3.36 10.09
N ALA A 103 -8.09 3.99 10.26
CA ALA A 103 -7.44 4.81 9.24
C ALA A 103 -6.63 3.99 8.21
N SER A 104 -6.64 2.67 8.29
CA SER A 104 -5.74 1.79 7.51
C SER A 104 -5.93 1.86 5.99
N ALA A 105 -7.05 2.36 5.48
CA ALA A 105 -7.30 2.55 4.05
C ALA A 105 -6.32 3.56 3.38
N MET A 106 -5.58 4.33 4.18
CA MET A 106 -4.49 5.18 3.68
C MET A 106 -3.31 4.39 3.11
N TRP A 107 -3.16 3.12 3.50
CA TRP A 107 -2.09 2.26 3.01
C TRP A 107 -2.49 1.57 1.71
N THR A 108 -2.29 2.28 0.60
CA THR A 108 -2.77 1.86 -0.71
C THR A 108 -1.93 0.76 -1.36
N ALA A 109 -0.77 0.38 -0.80
CA ALA A 109 -0.10 -0.87 -1.14
C ALA A 109 -1.00 -2.09 -0.90
N ASN A 110 -1.91 -2.00 0.06
CA ASN A 110 -2.92 -3.03 0.32
C ASN A 110 -4.23 -2.81 -0.44
N ALA A 111 -4.34 -1.76 -1.25
CA ALA A 111 -5.59 -1.49 -1.97
C ALA A 111 -5.90 -2.57 -3.01
N ALA A 112 -4.93 -2.93 -3.84
CA ALA A 112 -5.12 -3.90 -4.90
C ALA A 112 -3.78 -4.50 -5.37
N THR A 113 -3.82 -5.67 -5.98
CA THR A 113 -2.76 -6.14 -6.88
C THR A 113 -3.03 -5.57 -8.28
N VAL A 114 -1.99 -5.06 -8.93
CA VAL A 114 -2.06 -4.43 -10.25
C VAL A 114 -1.10 -5.11 -11.20
N SER A 115 -1.60 -5.51 -12.39
CA SER A 115 -0.76 -6.00 -13.50
C SER A 115 -0.93 -5.10 -14.71
N PRO A 116 0.16 -4.62 -15.33
CA PRO A 116 0.09 -3.72 -16.48
C PRO A 116 -0.34 -4.46 -17.75
N SER A 117 -0.80 -3.71 -18.73
CA SER A 117 -1.27 -4.22 -20.03
C SER A 117 -0.23 -5.05 -20.80
N ALA A 118 1.07 -4.83 -20.53
CA ALA A 118 2.15 -5.59 -21.14
C ALA A 118 2.23 -7.05 -20.65
N ASP A 119 1.63 -7.38 -19.49
CA ASP A 119 1.74 -8.70 -18.86
C ASP A 119 0.43 -9.48 -18.85
N THR A 120 -0.71 -8.81 -19.02
CA THR A 120 -2.04 -9.41 -18.96
C THR A 120 -2.44 -10.08 -20.25
N GLY A 121 -3.31 -11.09 -20.16
CA GLY A 121 -3.72 -11.88 -21.32
C GLY A 121 -4.55 -11.13 -22.36
N ASP A 122 -5.21 -10.04 -21.98
CA ASP A 122 -6.09 -9.24 -22.85
C ASP A 122 -5.53 -7.86 -23.20
N GLY A 123 -4.32 -7.53 -22.71
CA GLY A 123 -3.63 -6.27 -23.00
C GLY A 123 -4.22 -5.04 -22.30
N ARG A 124 -4.99 -5.22 -21.22
CA ARG A 124 -5.51 -4.15 -20.36
C ARG A 124 -4.79 -4.13 -19.01
N VAL A 125 -4.79 -3.01 -18.32
CA VAL A 125 -4.31 -2.93 -16.94
C VAL A 125 -5.37 -3.53 -16.02
N HIS A 126 -4.99 -4.52 -15.22
CA HIS A 126 -5.89 -5.21 -14.30
C HIS A 126 -5.65 -4.79 -12.86
N PHE A 127 -6.73 -4.60 -12.12
CA PHE A 127 -6.75 -4.33 -10.68
C PHE A 127 -7.60 -5.37 -9.99
N THR A 128 -7.06 -6.06 -9.00
CA THR A 128 -7.86 -6.89 -8.07
C THR A 128 -7.74 -6.29 -6.68
N PRO A 129 -8.80 -5.63 -6.14
CA PRO A 129 -8.83 -5.15 -4.77
C PRO A 129 -8.57 -6.29 -3.79
N ALA A 130 -7.71 -6.06 -2.81
CA ALA A 130 -7.39 -7.05 -1.79
C ALA A 130 -8.55 -7.19 -0.81
N ASN A 131 -8.93 -8.44 -0.46
CA ASN A 131 -10.03 -8.68 0.47
C ASN A 131 -9.67 -8.38 1.94
N LEU A 132 -8.39 -8.38 2.29
CA LEU A 132 -7.86 -8.03 3.62
C LEU A 132 -8.57 -8.80 4.77
N CYS A 133 -9.05 -10.00 4.49
CA CYS A 133 -9.95 -10.76 5.36
C CYS A 133 -9.31 -11.22 6.67
N SER A 134 -7.99 -11.07 6.83
CA SER A 134 -7.29 -11.42 8.06
C SER A 134 -7.62 -10.52 9.25
N LYS A 135 -8.19 -9.33 9.00
CA LYS A 135 -8.52 -8.32 10.03
C LYS A 135 -9.85 -7.64 9.71
N LEU A 136 -10.80 -7.63 10.68
CA LEU A 136 -12.11 -7.01 10.51
C LEU A 136 -12.02 -5.55 10.02
N HIS A 137 -11.19 -4.74 10.67
CA HIS A 137 -11.04 -3.31 10.37
C HIS A 137 -10.45 -3.03 8.98
N ARG A 138 -9.86 -4.04 8.34
CA ARG A 138 -9.34 -4.00 6.97
C ARG A 138 -10.29 -4.60 5.95
N ALA A 139 -10.97 -5.69 6.31
CA ALA A 139 -11.91 -6.38 5.42
C ALA A 139 -13.06 -5.49 4.90
N ILE A 140 -13.33 -4.37 5.56
CA ILE A 140 -14.31 -3.37 5.14
C ILE A 140 -13.86 -2.45 4.01
N GLU A 141 -12.59 -2.52 3.59
CA GLU A 141 -11.99 -1.55 2.66
C GLU A 141 -12.29 -1.84 1.20
N HIS A 142 -12.36 -3.12 0.80
CA HIS A 142 -12.27 -3.55 -0.59
C HIS A 142 -13.38 -3.01 -1.50
N GLU A 143 -14.61 -2.85 -1.00
CA GLU A 143 -15.72 -2.34 -1.82
C GLU A 143 -15.51 -0.84 -2.15
N SER A 144 -15.12 -0.04 -1.15
CA SER A 144 -14.79 1.37 -1.38
C SER A 144 -13.56 1.51 -2.27
N THR A 145 -12.55 0.66 -2.09
CA THR A 145 -11.37 0.58 -2.95
C THR A 145 -11.75 0.27 -4.40
N ARG A 146 -12.60 -0.75 -4.62
CA ARG A 146 -13.08 -1.09 -5.96
C ARG A 146 -13.81 0.08 -6.61
N ARG A 147 -14.68 0.75 -5.87
CA ARG A 147 -15.41 1.92 -6.36
C ARG A 147 -14.46 3.03 -6.77
N THR A 148 -13.49 3.36 -5.94
CA THR A 148 -12.47 4.37 -6.23
C THR A 148 -11.68 4.01 -7.50
N LEU A 149 -11.16 2.80 -7.58
CA LEU A 149 -10.39 2.35 -8.75
C LEU A 149 -11.24 2.33 -10.02
N SER A 150 -12.51 1.85 -9.95
CA SER A 150 -13.42 1.87 -11.10
C SER A 150 -13.80 3.29 -11.56
N THR A 151 -13.78 4.26 -10.65
CA THR A 151 -14.02 5.67 -10.99
C THR A 151 -12.81 6.30 -11.66
N LEU A 152 -11.63 6.05 -11.16
CA LEU A 152 -10.39 6.62 -11.70
C LEU A 152 -9.96 5.96 -13.02
N PHE A 153 -10.07 4.65 -13.09
CA PHE A 153 -9.68 3.82 -14.22
C PHE A 153 -10.92 3.33 -14.96
N ALA A 154 -11.74 4.29 -15.44
CA ALA A 154 -13.08 4.03 -15.93
C ALA A 154 -13.16 3.54 -17.38
N ASP A 155 -12.11 3.70 -18.21
CA ASP A 155 -12.11 3.26 -19.61
C ASP A 155 -12.03 1.73 -19.73
N PRO A 156 -13.12 1.02 -20.07
CA PRO A 156 -13.12 -0.45 -20.12
C PRO A 156 -12.30 -1.02 -21.28
N MET A 157 -11.87 -0.19 -22.22
CA MET A 157 -10.97 -0.62 -23.30
C MET A 157 -9.52 -0.73 -22.81
N ARG A 158 -9.20 -0.13 -21.66
CA ARG A 158 -7.83 -0.05 -21.12
C ARG A 158 -7.69 -0.66 -19.74
N PHE A 159 -8.76 -0.68 -18.95
CA PHE A 159 -8.73 -1.04 -17.55
C PHE A 159 -9.77 -2.09 -17.20
N VAL A 160 -9.41 -2.99 -16.29
CA VAL A 160 -10.30 -3.96 -15.65
C VAL A 160 -10.15 -3.85 -14.15
N VAL A 161 -11.23 -3.52 -13.45
CA VAL A 161 -11.27 -3.54 -11.98
C VAL A 161 -12.15 -4.70 -11.55
N HIS A 162 -11.52 -5.73 -11.01
CA HIS A 162 -12.20 -6.95 -10.56
C HIS A 162 -12.90 -6.74 -9.21
N GLU A 163 -13.78 -7.69 -8.86
CA GLU A 163 -14.22 -7.87 -7.48
C GLU A 163 -13.04 -8.41 -6.64
N ALA A 164 -13.02 -8.11 -5.35
CA ALA A 164 -12.11 -8.78 -4.42
C ALA A 164 -12.33 -10.31 -4.44
N LEU A 165 -11.33 -11.07 -4.03
CA LEU A 165 -11.51 -12.50 -3.79
C LEU A 165 -12.48 -12.72 -2.63
N THR A 166 -13.16 -13.88 -2.62
CA THR A 166 -14.03 -14.26 -1.51
C THR A 166 -13.30 -14.15 -0.17
N GLY A 167 -13.90 -13.47 0.80
CA GLY A 167 -13.32 -13.21 2.11
C GLY A 167 -13.28 -14.46 3.00
N THR A 168 -12.40 -15.41 2.68
CA THR A 168 -12.16 -16.61 3.48
C THR A 168 -10.69 -16.73 3.83
N PRO A 169 -10.33 -17.41 4.95
CA PRO A 169 -8.93 -17.61 5.31
C PRO A 169 -8.09 -18.26 4.21
N ALA A 170 -8.67 -19.19 3.41
CA ALA A 170 -7.99 -19.85 2.30
C ALA A 170 -7.59 -18.89 1.17
N LEU A 171 -8.30 -17.78 1.01
CA LEU A 171 -8.06 -16.78 -0.03
C LEU A 171 -7.66 -15.42 0.58
N GLY A 172 -6.92 -15.42 1.69
CA GLY A 172 -6.39 -14.21 2.30
C GLY A 172 -5.46 -13.47 1.35
N ASP A 173 -5.85 -12.24 0.99
CA ASP A 173 -5.14 -11.39 0.05
C ASP A 173 -4.88 -10.01 0.68
N GLU A 174 -3.62 -9.59 0.63
CA GLU A 174 -3.12 -8.32 1.17
C GLU A 174 -2.61 -7.36 0.08
N GLY A 175 -2.87 -7.68 -1.19
CA GLY A 175 -2.60 -6.83 -2.34
C GLY A 175 -1.12 -6.66 -2.67
N ALA A 176 -0.79 -5.49 -3.25
CA ALA A 176 0.56 -5.20 -3.77
C ALA A 176 1.66 -5.13 -2.70
N ALA A 177 1.34 -5.11 -1.41
CA ALA A 177 2.33 -5.25 -0.34
C ALA A 177 3.09 -6.59 -0.39
N ASN A 178 2.51 -7.60 -1.08
CA ASN A 178 3.10 -8.92 -1.30
C ASN A 178 3.31 -9.24 -2.78
N HIS A 179 3.36 -8.21 -3.62
CA HIS A 179 3.53 -8.35 -5.05
C HIS A 179 4.54 -7.34 -5.59
N THR A 180 5.43 -7.79 -6.48
CA THR A 180 6.42 -6.97 -7.16
C THR A 180 6.51 -7.35 -8.62
N ARG A 181 6.53 -6.37 -9.51
CA ARG A 181 6.78 -6.58 -10.93
C ARG A 181 8.22 -6.28 -11.28
N PHE A 182 8.88 -7.19 -12.01
CA PHE A 182 10.21 -6.99 -12.59
C PHE A 182 10.13 -6.88 -14.11
N CYS A 183 10.96 -6.06 -14.72
CA CYS A 183 11.00 -5.87 -16.18
C CYS A 183 12.27 -5.15 -16.62
N ALA A 184 12.65 -5.30 -17.88
CA ALA A 184 13.72 -4.48 -18.49
C ALA A 184 13.30 -3.01 -18.58
N GLN A 185 12.08 -2.79 -19.10
CA GLN A 185 11.44 -1.47 -19.23
C GLN A 185 9.95 -1.59 -18.96
N TYR A 186 9.33 -0.54 -18.43
CA TYR A 186 7.93 -0.60 -17.98
C TYR A 186 6.92 -1.02 -19.06
N GLY A 187 7.13 -0.63 -20.32
CA GLY A 187 6.24 -0.98 -21.43
C GLY A 187 6.51 -2.34 -22.07
N GLN A 188 7.46 -3.11 -21.56
CA GLN A 188 7.81 -4.44 -22.05
C GLN A 188 7.22 -5.52 -21.12
N PRO A 189 7.02 -6.76 -21.65
CA PRO A 189 6.63 -7.89 -20.81
C PRO A 189 7.58 -8.09 -19.63
N GLY A 190 7.02 -8.29 -18.45
CA GLY A 190 7.73 -8.44 -17.20
C GLY A 190 7.55 -9.80 -16.54
N VAL A 191 7.99 -9.86 -15.30
CA VAL A 191 7.84 -11.00 -14.37
C VAL A 191 7.05 -10.51 -13.17
N GLU A 192 5.94 -11.17 -12.88
CA GLU A 192 5.07 -10.89 -11.75
C GLU A 192 5.45 -11.80 -10.58
N PHE A 193 5.97 -11.20 -9.53
CA PHE A 193 6.49 -11.89 -8.36
C PHE A 193 5.54 -11.76 -7.18
N PHE A 194 4.95 -12.88 -6.77
CA PHE A 194 4.05 -12.99 -5.64
C PHE A 194 4.74 -13.63 -4.44
N VAL A 195 4.62 -13.00 -3.28
CA VAL A 195 5.14 -13.53 -2.02
C VAL A 195 3.98 -13.89 -1.09
N TYR A 196 3.96 -15.14 -0.65
CA TYR A 196 2.93 -15.63 0.26
C TYR A 196 3.56 -16.09 1.59
N GLY A 197 2.79 -16.08 2.66
CA GLY A 197 3.28 -16.54 3.96
C GLY A 197 2.81 -17.95 4.31
N ARG A 198 1.70 -18.41 3.73
CA ARG A 198 1.11 -19.74 3.97
C ARG A 198 0.34 -20.27 2.77
N SER A 199 0.02 -21.55 2.80
CA SER A 199 -0.90 -22.18 1.84
C SER A 199 -1.91 -23.03 2.59
N GLU A 200 -3.16 -23.01 2.16
CA GLU A 200 -4.24 -23.81 2.72
C GLU A 200 -4.08 -25.32 2.42
N TYR A 201 -3.59 -25.63 1.20
CA TYR A 201 -3.57 -26.99 0.67
C TYR A 201 -2.16 -27.58 0.55
N ARG A 202 -1.11 -26.82 0.82
CA ARG A 202 0.27 -27.28 0.76
C ARG A 202 0.88 -27.28 2.15
N ARG A 203 1.53 -28.38 2.52
CA ARG A 203 2.31 -28.42 3.75
C ARG A 203 3.63 -27.68 3.53
N GLY A 204 3.99 -26.83 4.48
CA GLY A 204 5.24 -26.06 4.46
C GLY A 204 5.56 -25.50 5.84
N PRO A 205 6.66 -24.78 5.98
CA PRO A 205 6.96 -24.06 7.21
C PRO A 205 5.91 -22.95 7.43
N GLU A 206 5.48 -22.77 8.69
CA GLU A 206 4.49 -21.76 9.09
C GLU A 206 4.99 -20.97 10.30
N PRO A 207 4.61 -19.68 10.42
CA PRO A 207 4.94 -18.88 11.58
C PRO A 207 4.20 -19.41 12.82
N LYS A 208 4.78 -19.18 14.00
CA LYS A 208 4.26 -19.70 15.29
C LYS A 208 3.62 -18.62 16.16
N ARG A 209 4.01 -17.37 15.95
CA ARG A 209 3.62 -16.23 16.80
C ARG A 209 2.58 -15.34 16.14
N PHE A 210 2.82 -14.94 14.90
CA PHE A 210 1.95 -14.06 14.15
C PHE A 210 1.39 -14.76 12.92
N PRO A 211 0.10 -14.54 12.58
CA PRO A 211 -0.48 -15.21 11.42
C PRO A 211 0.10 -14.66 10.12
N ALA A 212 0.47 -15.54 9.21
CA ALA A 212 0.70 -15.18 7.82
C ALA A 212 -0.63 -14.78 7.17
N ARG A 213 -0.65 -13.62 6.51
CA ARG A 213 -1.89 -13.01 5.99
C ARG A 213 -2.13 -13.37 4.52
N GLN A 214 -1.10 -13.29 3.67
CA GLN A 214 -1.19 -13.62 2.24
C GLN A 214 -1.14 -15.13 2.04
N THR A 215 -2.05 -15.66 1.23
CA THR A 215 -2.06 -17.08 0.86
C THR A 215 -1.53 -17.31 -0.55
N PHE A 216 -0.94 -18.49 -0.77
CA PHE A 216 -0.55 -18.94 -2.10
C PHE A 216 -1.75 -19.02 -3.06
N GLU A 217 -2.88 -19.48 -2.56
CA GLU A 217 -4.13 -19.64 -3.32
C GLU A 217 -4.67 -18.30 -3.80
N ALA A 218 -4.62 -17.26 -2.96
CA ALA A 218 -5.00 -15.90 -3.35
C ALA A 218 -4.07 -15.36 -4.44
N SER A 219 -2.76 -15.51 -4.27
CA SER A 219 -1.77 -15.08 -5.26
C SER A 219 -2.01 -15.74 -6.63
N ARG A 220 -2.28 -17.05 -6.65
CA ARG A 220 -2.62 -17.78 -7.89
C ARG A 220 -3.94 -17.33 -8.49
N ALA A 221 -4.97 -17.11 -7.67
CA ALA A 221 -6.26 -16.65 -8.14
C ALA A 221 -6.19 -15.29 -8.82
N VAL A 222 -5.41 -14.35 -8.24
CA VAL A 222 -5.14 -13.04 -8.85
C VAL A 222 -4.40 -13.21 -10.18
N ALA A 223 -3.33 -14.01 -10.22
CA ALA A 223 -2.57 -14.26 -11.44
C ALA A 223 -3.45 -14.82 -12.56
N HIS A 224 -4.33 -15.80 -12.25
CA HIS A 224 -5.29 -16.35 -13.20
C HIS A 224 -6.30 -15.31 -13.70
N ARG A 225 -6.85 -14.49 -12.81
CA ARG A 225 -7.79 -13.41 -13.17
C ARG A 225 -7.19 -12.39 -14.12
N HIS A 226 -5.91 -12.07 -13.92
CA HIS A 226 -5.18 -11.14 -14.77
C HIS A 226 -4.69 -11.78 -16.07
N GLY A 227 -4.89 -13.11 -16.26
CA GLY A 227 -4.41 -13.83 -17.43
C GLY A 227 -2.89 -13.83 -17.55
N LEU A 228 -2.19 -13.85 -16.42
CA LEU A 228 -0.72 -13.83 -16.39
C LEU A 228 -0.17 -15.15 -16.92
N ARG A 229 0.96 -15.06 -17.64
CA ARG A 229 1.64 -16.24 -18.18
C ARG A 229 2.35 -17.00 -17.06
N GLU A 230 2.28 -18.32 -17.08
CA GLU A 230 2.92 -19.17 -16.07
C GLU A 230 4.45 -18.99 -16.06
N ASP A 231 5.09 -18.86 -17.22
CA ASP A 231 6.54 -18.62 -17.35
C ASP A 231 6.98 -17.20 -16.96
N ALA A 232 6.03 -16.31 -16.67
CA ALA A 232 6.22 -14.94 -16.20
C ALA A 232 5.72 -14.71 -14.79
N THR A 233 5.27 -15.74 -14.10
CA THR A 233 4.70 -15.61 -12.75
C THR A 233 5.51 -16.46 -11.78
N VAL A 234 6.12 -15.82 -10.80
CA VAL A 234 6.98 -16.46 -9.81
C VAL A 234 6.35 -16.32 -8.42
N TYR A 235 6.35 -17.41 -7.67
CA TYR A 235 5.82 -17.47 -6.31
C TYR A 235 6.94 -17.82 -5.32
N ALA A 236 7.06 -17.06 -4.24
CA ALA A 236 7.99 -17.35 -3.16
C ALA A 236 7.26 -17.37 -1.81
N GLN A 237 7.73 -18.21 -0.91
CA GLN A 237 7.27 -18.18 0.47
C GLN A 237 8.15 -17.25 1.30
N GLN A 238 7.53 -16.31 2.00
CA GLN A 238 8.20 -15.50 3.00
C GLN A 238 8.67 -16.38 4.16
N ASP A 239 9.87 -16.11 4.69
CA ASP A 239 10.39 -16.87 5.81
C ASP A 239 9.51 -16.72 7.06
N PRO A 240 9.01 -17.80 7.67
CA PRO A 240 8.14 -17.75 8.85
C PRO A 240 8.78 -17.08 10.06
N ASP A 241 10.09 -17.21 10.25
CA ASP A 241 10.78 -16.61 11.39
C ASP A 241 10.79 -15.08 11.29
N VAL A 242 10.85 -14.51 10.07
CA VAL A 242 10.74 -13.05 9.90
C VAL A 242 9.31 -12.57 10.11
N ILE A 243 8.29 -13.39 9.76
CA ILE A 243 6.89 -13.08 10.09
C ILE A 243 6.74 -13.01 11.62
N ASP A 244 7.30 -13.95 12.34
CA ASP A 244 7.29 -14.00 13.82
C ASP A 244 8.13 -12.88 14.47
N ALA A 245 9.05 -12.27 13.72
CA ALA A 245 9.78 -11.08 14.11
C ALA A 245 9.03 -9.76 13.85
N GLY A 246 7.84 -9.80 13.23
CA GLY A 246 7.00 -8.63 12.96
C GLY A 246 6.93 -8.20 11.50
N VAL A 247 7.46 -8.99 10.57
CA VAL A 247 7.36 -8.75 9.12
C VAL A 247 6.02 -9.27 8.61
N PHE A 248 4.98 -8.48 8.75
CA PHE A 248 3.60 -8.87 8.45
C PHE A 248 3.26 -8.86 6.95
N HIS A 249 4.06 -8.20 6.11
CA HIS A 249 3.99 -8.17 4.64
C HIS A 249 5.38 -8.23 4.04
N ASN A 250 5.50 -8.67 2.78
CA ASN A 250 6.78 -8.72 2.09
C ASN A 250 7.45 -7.34 1.94
N ASP A 251 6.68 -6.28 1.77
CA ASP A 251 7.19 -4.91 1.62
C ASP A 251 7.89 -4.36 2.88
N VAL A 252 7.86 -5.09 4.00
CA VAL A 252 8.64 -4.78 5.22
C VAL A 252 10.04 -5.43 5.19
N ILE A 253 10.30 -6.39 4.30
CA ILE A 253 11.58 -7.12 4.23
C ILE A 253 12.20 -7.14 2.84
N SER A 254 11.47 -6.70 1.82
CA SER A 254 11.90 -6.73 0.42
C SER A 254 11.16 -5.69 -0.42
N VAL A 255 11.85 -5.03 -1.33
CA VAL A 255 11.27 -4.13 -2.33
C VAL A 255 12.01 -4.29 -3.65
N GLY A 256 11.28 -4.22 -4.76
CA GLY A 256 11.89 -4.31 -6.09
C GLY A 256 11.31 -3.30 -7.06
N ASN A 257 12.07 -2.96 -8.09
CA ASN A 257 11.62 -2.17 -9.22
C ASN A 257 12.48 -2.47 -10.45
N ARG A 258 11.83 -2.57 -11.61
CA ARG A 258 12.47 -2.94 -12.88
C ARG A 258 13.26 -4.25 -12.75
N ASP A 259 14.56 -4.20 -12.85
CA ASP A 259 15.47 -5.33 -12.78
C ASP A 259 16.16 -5.49 -11.42
N THR A 260 15.79 -4.70 -10.42
CA THR A 260 16.45 -4.67 -9.11
C THR A 260 15.55 -5.20 -8.02
N LEU A 261 16.07 -6.15 -7.25
CA LEU A 261 15.49 -6.65 -6.00
C LEU A 261 16.38 -6.22 -4.83
N PHE A 262 15.88 -5.31 -3.98
CA PHE A 262 16.49 -4.93 -2.70
C PHE A 262 15.83 -5.70 -1.59
N THR A 263 16.55 -6.61 -0.94
CA THR A 263 15.95 -7.60 -0.03
C THR A 263 16.88 -7.96 1.12
N HIS A 264 16.32 -8.31 2.25
CA HIS A 264 17.07 -8.88 3.36
C HIS A 264 17.43 -10.34 3.07
N GLU A 265 18.60 -10.81 3.54
CA GLU A 265 19.06 -12.19 3.31
C GLU A 265 18.12 -13.27 3.89
N ARG A 266 17.27 -12.90 4.84
CA ARG A 266 16.30 -13.76 5.51
C ARG A 266 14.87 -13.60 4.98
N ALA A 267 14.65 -12.94 3.85
CA ALA A 267 13.30 -12.63 3.36
C ALA A 267 12.51 -13.88 2.94
N PHE A 268 13.18 -14.87 2.32
CA PHE A 268 12.50 -15.98 1.65
C PHE A 268 12.98 -17.33 2.12
N VAL A 269 12.05 -18.28 2.17
CA VAL A 269 12.39 -19.71 2.26
C VAL A 269 13.12 -20.13 0.98
N ASN A 270 14.26 -20.83 1.11
CA ASN A 270 15.08 -21.26 -0.02
C ASN A 270 15.43 -20.08 -0.98
N LYS A 271 15.93 -18.97 -0.43
CA LYS A 271 16.19 -17.73 -1.17
C LYS A 271 16.96 -17.93 -2.49
N GLN A 272 17.95 -18.85 -2.53
CA GLN A 272 18.72 -19.07 -3.76
C GLN A 272 17.82 -19.58 -4.90
N ALA A 273 16.93 -20.53 -4.63
CA ALA A 273 15.99 -21.03 -5.62
C ALA A 273 15.01 -19.92 -6.10
N VAL A 274 14.65 -19.00 -5.21
CA VAL A 274 13.84 -17.82 -5.57
C VAL A 274 14.61 -16.92 -6.53
N TYR A 275 15.86 -16.58 -6.22
CA TYR A 275 16.70 -15.75 -7.08
C TYR A 275 16.97 -16.39 -8.44
N ASP A 276 17.29 -17.69 -8.47
CA ASP A 276 17.53 -18.43 -9.71
C ASP A 276 16.30 -18.45 -10.59
N THR A 277 15.10 -18.66 -10.01
CA THR A 277 13.82 -18.66 -10.74
C THR A 277 13.49 -17.28 -11.30
N LEU A 278 13.64 -16.23 -10.49
CA LEU A 278 13.42 -14.85 -10.94
C LEU A 278 14.39 -14.45 -12.04
N THR A 279 15.68 -14.80 -11.89
CA THR A 279 16.72 -14.52 -12.87
C THR A 279 16.40 -15.21 -14.20
N ALA A 280 16.10 -16.51 -14.18
CA ALA A 280 15.76 -17.26 -15.39
C ALA A 280 14.52 -16.69 -16.09
N ALA A 281 13.47 -16.33 -15.33
CA ALA A 281 12.26 -15.73 -15.87
C ALA A 281 12.53 -14.34 -16.49
N LEU A 282 13.42 -13.55 -15.88
CA LEU A 282 13.76 -12.20 -16.34
C LEU A 282 14.72 -12.23 -17.53
N ASP A 283 15.72 -13.13 -17.52
CA ASP A 283 16.65 -13.34 -18.66
C ASP A 283 15.89 -13.73 -19.93
N ALA A 284 14.85 -14.56 -19.82
CA ALA A 284 13.96 -14.91 -20.92
C ALA A 284 13.19 -13.69 -21.50
N ARG A 285 13.21 -12.54 -20.80
CA ARG A 285 12.57 -11.28 -21.20
C ARG A 285 13.55 -10.15 -21.47
N GLY A 286 14.84 -10.51 -21.63
CA GLY A 286 15.88 -9.58 -22.03
C GLY A 286 16.39 -8.64 -20.95
N ALA A 287 16.19 -9.00 -19.66
CA ALA A 287 16.77 -8.30 -18.53
C ALA A 287 17.42 -9.30 -17.57
N HIS A 288 18.34 -8.84 -16.75
CA HIS A 288 19.00 -9.65 -15.72
C HIS A 288 18.68 -9.11 -14.33
N LEU A 289 18.38 -10.00 -13.37
CA LEU A 289 18.03 -9.61 -12.02
C LEU A 289 19.25 -9.11 -11.24
N ASN A 290 19.19 -7.88 -10.78
CA ASN A 290 20.15 -7.29 -9.86
C ASN A 290 19.67 -7.49 -8.42
N VAL A 291 20.21 -8.48 -7.71
CA VAL A 291 19.90 -8.70 -6.30
C VAL A 291 20.83 -7.89 -5.42
N ILE A 292 20.27 -6.97 -4.65
CA ILE A 292 20.97 -6.25 -3.57
C ILE A 292 20.51 -6.87 -2.26
N GLU A 293 21.26 -7.87 -1.81
CA GLU A 293 20.99 -8.60 -0.57
C GLU A 293 21.62 -7.85 0.61
N VAL A 294 20.81 -7.57 1.64
CA VAL A 294 21.23 -6.94 2.88
C VAL A 294 21.54 -8.03 3.90
N PRO A 295 22.80 -8.20 4.31
CA PRO A 295 23.18 -9.19 5.32
C PRO A 295 22.60 -8.84 6.71
N ASP A 296 22.15 -9.83 7.47
CA ASP A 296 21.69 -9.67 8.86
C ASP A 296 22.78 -9.07 9.78
N ALA A 297 24.04 -9.35 9.46
CA ALA A 297 25.18 -8.77 10.16
C ALA A 297 25.35 -7.24 9.93
N ALA A 298 24.84 -6.71 8.82
CA ALA A 298 24.88 -5.28 8.52
C ALA A 298 23.64 -4.56 9.03
N VAL A 299 22.47 -5.13 8.80
CA VAL A 299 21.17 -4.66 9.28
C VAL A 299 20.37 -5.86 9.74
N SER A 300 20.17 -6.00 11.03
CA SER A 300 19.40 -7.10 11.58
C SER A 300 17.92 -7.04 11.17
N VAL A 301 17.20 -8.18 11.23
CA VAL A 301 15.74 -8.17 11.03
C VAL A 301 15.06 -7.18 11.96
N SER A 302 15.53 -7.07 13.22
CA SER A 302 15.01 -6.08 14.18
C SER A 302 15.23 -4.63 13.71
N ASP A 303 16.43 -4.31 13.22
CA ASP A 303 16.72 -2.98 12.66
C ASP A 303 15.85 -2.71 11.43
N ALA A 304 15.71 -3.68 10.54
CA ALA A 304 14.87 -3.57 9.34
C ALA A 304 13.39 -3.31 9.68
N VAL A 305 12.85 -4.02 10.67
CA VAL A 305 11.46 -3.86 11.15
C VAL A 305 11.25 -2.52 11.84
N THR A 306 12.17 -2.07 12.70
CA THR A 306 12.02 -0.82 13.46
C THR A 306 12.22 0.43 12.61
N SER A 307 13.12 0.38 11.63
CA SER A 307 13.39 1.48 10.70
C SER A 307 12.48 1.50 9.47
N TYR A 308 11.78 0.39 9.18
CA TYR A 308 11.04 0.19 7.93
C TYR A 308 11.92 0.34 6.66
N LEU A 309 13.20 -0.11 6.75
CA LEU A 309 14.16 0.02 5.64
C LEU A 309 13.61 -0.48 4.30
N PHE A 310 12.97 -1.63 4.26
CA PHE A 310 12.42 -2.21 3.02
C PHE A 310 11.01 -1.70 2.70
N ASN A 311 10.30 -1.10 3.66
CA ASN A 311 9.05 -0.39 3.38
C ASN A 311 9.32 0.97 2.74
N SER A 312 10.21 0.95 1.78
CA SER A 312 10.74 2.06 1.00
C SER A 312 10.16 2.04 -0.41
N GLN A 313 10.20 3.17 -1.10
CA GLN A 313 9.89 3.18 -2.53
C GLN A 313 11.21 3.12 -3.31
N LEU A 314 11.39 2.08 -4.11
CA LEU A 314 12.46 2.02 -5.08
C LEU A 314 11.94 2.56 -6.40
N LEU A 315 12.46 3.70 -6.85
CA LEU A 315 11.99 4.43 -8.02
C LEU A 315 13.11 4.50 -9.08
N SER A 316 12.74 4.41 -10.36
CA SER A 316 13.71 4.48 -11.48
C SER A 316 13.59 5.81 -12.19
N ARG A 317 14.73 6.49 -12.39
CA ARG A 317 14.84 7.68 -13.22
C ARG A 317 14.91 7.34 -14.71
N ALA A 318 14.75 8.35 -15.55
CA ALA A 318 14.81 8.20 -17.00
C ALA A 318 16.17 7.71 -17.51
N ASP A 319 17.26 8.03 -16.80
CA ASP A 319 18.62 7.58 -17.09
C ASP A 319 18.92 6.14 -16.65
N GLY A 320 17.96 5.48 -16.03
CA GLY A 320 18.07 4.11 -15.51
C GLY A 320 18.62 4.02 -14.09
N SER A 321 19.12 5.10 -13.52
CA SER A 321 19.51 5.12 -12.10
C SER A 321 18.28 5.01 -11.18
N GLN A 322 18.48 4.49 -9.99
CA GLN A 322 17.41 4.31 -9.02
C GLN A 322 17.59 5.15 -7.77
N VAL A 323 16.46 5.51 -7.18
CA VAL A 323 16.34 6.28 -5.94
C VAL A 323 15.59 5.45 -4.93
N LEU A 324 16.14 5.34 -3.72
CA LEU A 324 15.46 4.72 -2.60
C LEU A 324 14.84 5.81 -1.71
N VAL A 325 13.51 5.78 -1.59
CA VAL A 325 12.74 6.71 -0.73
C VAL A 325 12.48 6.01 0.59
N VAL A 326 13.07 6.53 1.67
CA VAL A 326 13.03 5.91 3.01
C VAL A 326 12.38 6.84 4.04
N PRO A 327 11.82 6.30 5.13
CA PRO A 327 11.34 7.12 6.24
C PRO A 327 12.52 7.64 7.09
N GLN A 328 12.26 8.68 7.89
CA GLN A 328 13.25 9.32 8.75
C GLN A 328 13.91 8.33 9.74
N GLU A 329 13.16 7.33 10.18
CA GLU A 329 13.61 6.28 11.10
C GLU A 329 14.80 5.49 10.56
N CYS A 330 14.98 5.41 9.24
CA CYS A 330 16.18 4.82 8.61
C CYS A 330 17.45 5.62 8.92
N ARG A 331 17.37 6.93 9.11
CA ARG A 331 18.50 7.78 9.50
C ARG A 331 18.72 7.82 11.01
N GLU A 332 17.70 7.54 11.78
CA GLU A 332 17.76 7.50 13.25
C GLU A 332 18.36 6.15 13.75
N ASN A 333 18.29 5.08 12.96
CA ASN A 333 18.96 3.81 13.23
C ASN A 333 20.40 3.83 12.68
N ALA A 334 21.40 3.72 13.55
CA ALA A 334 22.82 3.87 13.19
C ALA A 334 23.29 2.80 12.17
N ASN A 335 22.86 1.54 12.32
CA ASN A 335 23.24 0.45 11.41
C ASN A 335 22.64 0.67 10.02
N VAL A 336 21.37 1.04 9.98
CA VAL A 336 20.64 1.32 8.73
C VAL A 336 21.21 2.55 8.03
N ALA A 337 21.50 3.63 8.77
CA ALA A 337 22.10 4.84 8.22
C ALA A 337 23.46 4.54 7.57
N ALA A 338 24.34 3.82 8.28
CA ALA A 338 25.64 3.42 7.75
C ALA A 338 25.54 2.53 6.49
N TYR A 339 24.58 1.60 6.50
CA TYR A 339 24.33 0.75 5.32
C TYR A 339 23.84 1.58 4.12
N LEU A 340 22.90 2.50 4.32
CA LEU A 340 22.39 3.37 3.27
C LEU A 340 23.47 4.29 2.68
N ASP A 341 24.39 4.80 3.51
CA ASP A 341 25.50 5.60 3.03
C ASP A 341 26.47 4.78 2.17
N SER A 342 26.76 3.53 2.57
CA SER A 342 27.57 2.62 1.77
C SER A 342 26.88 2.21 0.46
N LEU A 343 25.56 2.02 0.47
CA LEU A 343 24.76 1.68 -0.69
C LEU A 343 24.79 2.81 -1.73
N ALA A 344 24.59 4.06 -1.32
CA ALA A 344 24.60 5.23 -2.20
C ALA A 344 26.00 5.55 -2.76
N ALA A 345 27.06 5.29 -1.97
CA ALA A 345 28.44 5.46 -2.42
C ALA A 345 28.93 4.34 -3.38
N GLY A 346 28.20 3.23 -3.45
CA GLY A 346 28.54 2.08 -4.30
C GLY A 346 28.29 2.32 -5.79
N HIS A 347 28.63 1.29 -6.60
CA HIS A 347 28.42 1.31 -8.06
C HIS A 347 27.13 0.59 -8.50
N GLY A 348 26.26 0.23 -7.55
CA GLY A 348 24.97 -0.42 -7.82
C GLY A 348 23.96 0.50 -8.53
N PRO A 349 22.76 0.02 -8.85
CA PRO A 349 21.72 0.82 -9.51
C PRO A 349 21.17 1.92 -8.61
N ILE A 350 21.14 1.74 -7.29
CA ILE A 350 20.64 2.74 -6.32
C ILE A 350 21.74 3.79 -6.12
N ARG A 351 21.46 5.02 -6.57
CA ARG A 351 22.42 6.14 -6.54
C ARG A 351 22.10 7.20 -5.51
N ASP A 352 20.85 7.28 -5.11
CA ASP A 352 20.40 8.28 -4.14
C ASP A 352 19.45 7.66 -3.11
N VAL A 353 19.47 8.23 -1.92
CA VAL A 353 18.54 7.94 -0.83
C VAL A 353 17.83 9.22 -0.44
N LEU A 354 16.53 9.28 -0.64
CA LEU A 354 15.67 10.40 -0.23
C LEU A 354 14.95 10.05 1.06
N VAL A 355 15.08 10.93 2.04
CA VAL A 355 14.52 10.73 3.38
C VAL A 355 13.30 11.62 3.56
N PHE A 356 12.19 11.04 4.02
CA PHE A 356 10.96 11.77 4.29
C PHE A 356 10.53 11.60 5.75
N ASP A 357 10.12 12.71 6.36
CA ASP A 357 9.43 12.65 7.66
C ASP A 357 7.96 12.25 7.44
N LEU A 358 7.66 11.00 7.76
CA LEU A 358 6.33 10.38 7.67
C LEU A 358 5.90 9.83 9.04
N ARG A 359 6.33 10.45 10.14
CA ARG A 359 6.15 9.94 11.51
C ARG A 359 4.71 9.63 11.87
N GLU A 360 3.75 10.43 11.40
CA GLU A 360 2.33 10.17 11.70
C GLU A 360 1.84 8.88 11.03
N SER A 361 2.31 8.55 9.82
CA SER A 361 2.06 7.26 9.17
C SER A 361 2.84 6.14 9.84
N MET A 362 4.11 6.37 10.16
CA MET A 362 4.99 5.40 10.82
C MET A 362 4.47 5.00 12.21
N LYS A 363 3.95 5.93 13.00
CA LYS A 363 3.27 5.64 14.28
C LYS A 363 2.07 4.73 14.10
N ASN A 364 1.37 4.81 12.98
CA ASN A 364 0.27 3.92 12.65
C ASN A 364 0.72 2.61 12.01
N GLY A 365 2.02 2.49 11.68
CA GLY A 365 2.66 1.26 11.23
C GLY A 365 2.77 1.08 9.72
N GLY A 366 2.95 2.16 8.96
CA GLY A 366 3.19 2.12 7.52
C GLY A 366 4.17 3.18 7.06
N GLY A 367 5.21 2.75 6.34
CA GLY A 367 6.24 3.61 5.72
C GLY A 367 5.88 4.05 4.29
N PRO A 368 6.86 4.58 3.55
CA PRO A 368 6.64 5.12 2.20
C PRO A 368 6.02 4.14 1.21
N ALA A 369 6.40 2.84 1.25
CA ALA A 369 5.84 1.83 0.37
C ALA A 369 4.37 1.54 0.67
N CYS A 370 3.99 1.49 1.95
CA CYS A 370 2.60 1.26 2.33
C CYS A 370 1.65 2.33 1.80
N LEU A 371 2.11 3.57 1.70
CA LEU A 371 1.28 4.71 1.29
C LEU A 371 0.94 4.70 -0.20
N ARG A 372 1.60 3.89 -1.04
CA ARG A 372 1.45 3.99 -2.49
C ARG A 372 0.96 2.70 -3.15
N LEU A 373 0.12 2.83 -4.17
CA LEU A 373 -0.21 1.80 -5.14
C LEU A 373 0.59 2.07 -6.42
N ARG A 374 1.37 1.10 -6.88
CA ARG A 374 2.11 1.20 -8.16
C ARG A 374 1.22 0.82 -9.33
N VAL A 375 1.19 1.66 -10.34
CA VAL A 375 0.46 1.39 -11.59
C VAL A 375 1.37 1.75 -12.77
N VAL A 376 1.77 0.77 -13.54
CA VAL A 376 2.51 1.04 -14.78
C VAL A 376 1.52 1.36 -15.89
N LEU A 377 1.69 2.52 -16.51
CA LEU A 377 0.79 3.04 -17.54
C LEU A 377 1.59 3.50 -18.76
N ASN A 378 1.12 3.16 -19.96
CA ASN A 378 1.55 3.82 -21.18
C ASN A 378 0.87 5.20 -21.35
N ASP A 379 1.32 5.99 -22.33
CA ASP A 379 0.81 7.35 -22.55
C ASP A 379 -0.71 7.38 -22.79
N ALA A 380 -1.26 6.38 -23.49
CA ALA A 380 -2.70 6.32 -23.80
C ALA A 380 -3.52 5.90 -22.57
N GLU A 381 -3.02 5.00 -21.74
CA GLU A 381 -3.64 4.61 -20.47
C GLU A 381 -3.59 5.77 -19.48
N ARG A 382 -2.46 6.47 -19.38
CA ARG A 382 -2.34 7.67 -18.55
C ARG A 382 -3.32 8.75 -18.94
N ALA A 383 -3.49 9.02 -20.25
CA ALA A 383 -4.44 9.99 -20.77
C ALA A 383 -5.91 9.60 -20.50
N ALA A 384 -6.19 8.30 -20.36
CA ALA A 384 -7.52 7.79 -20.04
C ALA A 384 -7.94 8.00 -18.58
N VAL A 385 -7.01 8.34 -17.69
CA VAL A 385 -7.30 8.76 -16.30
C VAL A 385 -7.69 10.24 -16.33
N THR A 386 -8.98 10.52 -16.48
CA THR A 386 -9.52 11.88 -16.70
C THR A 386 -9.83 12.65 -15.41
N SER A 387 -9.88 11.97 -14.26
CA SER A 387 -10.02 12.60 -12.94
C SER A 387 -8.82 13.49 -12.62
N ASN A 388 -9.05 14.53 -11.81
CA ASN A 388 -7.98 15.46 -11.39
C ASN A 388 -7.17 14.88 -10.23
N VAL A 389 -6.41 13.80 -10.51
CA VAL A 389 -5.66 13.06 -9.49
C VAL A 389 -4.14 13.14 -9.65
N TRP A 390 -3.65 13.70 -10.75
CA TRP A 390 -2.22 13.85 -10.98
C TRP A 390 -1.65 15.06 -10.24
N ILE A 391 -0.70 14.81 -9.34
CA ILE A 391 -0.09 15.86 -8.51
C ILE A 391 0.70 16.83 -9.38
N ASN A 392 0.34 18.09 -9.28
CA ASN A 392 1.00 19.26 -9.83
C ASN A 392 0.81 20.43 -8.86
N ASP A 393 1.37 21.61 -9.15
CA ASP A 393 1.30 22.78 -8.26
C ASP A 393 -0.14 23.19 -7.93
N THR A 394 -1.03 23.16 -8.90
CA THR A 394 -2.45 23.57 -8.74
C THR A 394 -3.20 22.58 -7.83
N LEU A 395 -3.08 21.27 -8.10
CA LEU A 395 -3.75 20.27 -7.27
C LEU A 395 -3.14 20.22 -5.86
N PHE A 396 -1.81 20.32 -5.74
CA PHE A 396 -1.15 20.40 -4.44
C PHE A 396 -1.69 21.57 -3.61
N ALA A 397 -1.74 22.78 -4.17
CA ALA A 397 -2.26 23.96 -3.48
C ALA A 397 -3.73 23.80 -3.07
N SER A 398 -4.55 23.19 -3.94
CA SER A 398 -5.97 22.94 -3.65
C SER A 398 -6.13 21.93 -2.50
N LEU A 399 -5.35 20.84 -2.51
CA LEU A 399 -5.38 19.81 -1.45
C LEU A 399 -4.80 20.34 -0.14
N ASP A 400 -3.72 21.14 -0.16
CA ASP A 400 -3.15 21.73 1.05
C ASP A 400 -4.14 22.71 1.72
N ALA A 401 -4.81 23.54 0.94
CA ALA A 401 -5.85 24.44 1.43
C ALA A 401 -7.07 23.68 1.97
N TRP A 402 -7.47 22.59 1.31
CA TRP A 402 -8.54 21.72 1.77
C TRP A 402 -8.20 21.03 3.10
N ILE A 403 -6.99 20.51 3.25
CA ILE A 403 -6.51 19.93 4.52
C ILE A 403 -6.53 21.01 5.62
N GLU A 404 -6.02 22.22 5.32
CA GLU A 404 -5.98 23.31 6.29
C GLU A 404 -7.37 23.69 6.80
N LYS A 405 -8.36 23.67 5.91
CA LYS A 405 -9.76 24.03 6.20
C LYS A 405 -10.50 22.99 7.02
N HIS A 406 -10.28 21.70 6.73
CA HIS A 406 -11.15 20.62 7.21
C HIS A 406 -10.56 19.74 8.29
N TYR A 407 -9.23 19.71 8.44
CA TYR A 407 -8.61 18.72 9.33
C TYR A 407 -8.35 19.28 10.72
N ARG A 408 -8.70 18.48 11.72
CA ARG A 408 -8.30 18.74 13.08
C ARG A 408 -6.79 18.54 13.24
N ASP A 409 -6.15 19.31 14.12
CA ASP A 409 -4.74 19.16 14.49
C ASP A 409 -4.56 18.18 15.68
N ARG A 410 -5.67 17.77 16.31
CA ARG A 410 -5.71 16.76 17.37
C ARG A 410 -6.99 15.96 17.29
N LEU A 411 -6.87 14.63 17.32
CA LEU A 411 -7.96 13.68 17.42
C LEU A 411 -7.63 12.62 18.46
N ALA A 412 -8.36 12.61 19.57
CA ALA A 412 -8.26 11.61 20.61
C ALA A 412 -9.20 10.41 20.31
N PRO A 413 -8.96 9.22 20.88
CA PRO A 413 -9.87 8.08 20.71
C PRO A 413 -11.33 8.37 21.05
N ASP A 414 -11.58 9.15 22.10
CA ASP A 414 -12.93 9.51 22.54
C ASP A 414 -13.67 10.39 21.53
N ASP A 415 -12.96 11.15 20.71
CA ASP A 415 -13.55 12.01 19.67
C ASP A 415 -14.25 11.17 18.57
N LEU A 416 -13.87 9.89 18.39
CA LEU A 416 -14.52 8.99 17.44
C LEU A 416 -15.99 8.69 17.79
N ALA A 417 -16.39 8.92 19.03
CA ALA A 417 -17.76 8.77 19.50
C ALA A 417 -18.63 10.01 19.22
N ASP A 418 -18.02 11.14 18.80
CA ASP A 418 -18.73 12.38 18.53
C ASP A 418 -19.36 12.35 17.13
N PRO A 419 -20.70 12.39 17.01
CA PRO A 419 -21.35 12.46 15.70
C PRO A 419 -20.98 13.69 14.86
N ALA A 420 -20.56 14.79 15.48
CA ALA A 420 -20.12 15.97 14.76
C ALA A 420 -18.87 15.69 13.90
N LEU A 421 -17.99 14.78 14.33
CA LEU A 421 -16.82 14.36 13.55
C LEU A 421 -17.24 13.68 12.24
N LEU A 422 -18.35 12.94 12.22
CA LEU A 422 -18.87 12.34 10.98
C LEU A 422 -19.33 13.42 10.00
N ASP A 423 -20.05 14.43 10.47
CA ASP A 423 -20.56 15.52 9.62
C ASP A 423 -19.39 16.38 9.07
N GLU A 424 -18.38 16.66 9.91
CA GLU A 424 -17.13 17.32 9.48
C GLU A 424 -16.43 16.49 8.39
N SER A 425 -16.28 15.18 8.62
CA SER A 425 -15.63 14.28 7.68
C SER A 425 -16.39 14.21 6.35
N ARG A 426 -17.70 14.07 6.36
CA ARG A 426 -18.54 14.06 5.13
C ARG A 426 -18.46 15.37 4.37
N THR A 427 -18.48 16.50 5.06
CA THR A 427 -18.32 17.82 4.44
C THR A 427 -16.96 17.92 3.73
N ALA A 428 -15.88 17.46 4.38
CA ALA A 428 -14.56 17.42 3.79
C ALA A 428 -14.51 16.51 2.56
N LEU A 429 -15.05 15.30 2.65
CA LEU A 429 -15.04 14.32 1.58
C LEU A 429 -15.89 14.75 0.37
N ASP A 430 -17.03 15.44 0.62
CA ASP A 430 -17.88 15.99 -0.46
C ASP A 430 -17.12 17.05 -1.27
N GLU A 431 -16.47 18.00 -0.60
CA GLU A 431 -15.62 19.01 -1.27
C GLU A 431 -14.45 18.33 -2.02
N LEU A 432 -13.84 17.31 -1.45
CA LEU A 432 -12.74 16.59 -2.09
C LEU A 432 -13.16 15.94 -3.41
N THR A 433 -14.38 15.38 -3.50
CA THR A 433 -14.86 14.79 -4.77
C THR A 433 -14.96 15.81 -5.89
N GLN A 434 -15.24 17.07 -5.56
CA GLN A 434 -15.28 18.18 -6.54
C GLN A 434 -13.86 18.57 -6.96
N ILE A 435 -12.91 18.67 -6.01
CA ILE A 435 -11.50 18.97 -6.31
C ILE A 435 -10.92 17.90 -7.24
N LEU A 436 -11.15 16.63 -6.94
CA LEU A 436 -10.61 15.49 -7.69
C LEU A 436 -11.44 15.14 -8.95
N ARG A 437 -12.64 15.72 -9.12
CA ARG A 437 -13.56 15.46 -10.24
C ARG A 437 -13.92 13.97 -10.36
N VAL A 438 -14.30 13.36 -9.25
CA VAL A 438 -14.61 11.93 -9.17
C VAL A 438 -16.11 11.63 -9.01
N GLY A 439 -16.96 12.66 -9.04
CA GLY A 439 -18.42 12.52 -8.90
C GLY A 439 -18.85 11.99 -7.54
N SER A 440 -20.03 11.36 -7.46
CA SER A 440 -20.58 10.80 -6.23
C SER A 440 -19.86 9.49 -5.87
N LEU A 441 -18.73 9.62 -5.19
CA LEU A 441 -17.86 8.48 -4.83
C LEU A 441 -18.33 7.77 -3.54
N TYR A 442 -18.82 8.52 -2.57
CA TYR A 442 -19.16 8.03 -1.22
C TYR A 442 -20.63 7.64 -1.09
N ASP A 443 -20.92 6.72 -0.16
CA ASP A 443 -22.30 6.23 0.05
C ASP A 443 -23.27 7.34 0.49
N PHE A 444 -22.81 8.30 1.29
CA PHE A 444 -23.63 9.43 1.73
C PHE A 444 -23.99 10.44 0.61
N GLN A 445 -23.34 10.35 -0.54
CA GLN A 445 -23.62 11.19 -1.73
C GLN A 445 -24.63 10.56 -2.71
N ARG A 446 -25.14 9.36 -2.43
CA ARG A 446 -25.93 8.53 -3.36
C ARG A 446 -27.38 8.37 -2.92
#